data_17b618cf9d71d8aa712ff41424299306
#
_entry.id   17b618cf9d71d8aa712ff41424299306
#
_cell.length_a   1.000
_cell.length_b   1.000
_cell.length_c   1.000
_cell.angle_alpha   90.00
_cell.angle_beta   90.00
_cell.angle_gamma   90.00
#
_symmetry.space_group_name_H-M   'P 1'
#
loop_
_entity.id
_entity.type
_entity.pdbx_description
1 polymer ?
#
loop_
_entity_poly.entity_id
_entity_poly.type
_entity_poly.pdbx_seq_one_letter_code
_entity_poly.pdbx_strand_id
1 'polypeptide(L)'
;LLKITKPDSLILLGDIKSGIKSITKTEWESIPMFFDKLKNRVNLILVPGNHDSNIEKLVPKEVNIASPKGIIIDEILFTHGHTLPTENYGNVSKIVMGHLHPVFFQKESIINGKRVWISIKCSKDEIFPSQTGDVELIIVPAFNKYFHMTKKKFYKK
;
A
#
# COMPACT_ATOMS: atom_id res chain seq x y z
N LEU A 1 1.33 6.13 -16.41
CA LEU A 1 1.74 4.76 -16.13
C LEU A 1 0.89 3.77 -16.92
N LEU A 2 -0.42 3.63 -16.69
CA LEU A 2 -1.29 2.62 -17.34
C LEU A 2 -1.15 2.56 -18.87
N LYS A 3 -1.00 3.71 -19.56
CA LYS A 3 -0.78 3.75 -21.01
C LYS A 3 0.54 3.14 -21.45
N ILE A 4 1.55 3.17 -20.60
CA ILE A 4 2.90 2.67 -20.87
C ILE A 4 3.00 1.19 -20.53
N THR A 5 2.55 0.81 -19.33
CA THR A 5 2.70 -0.55 -18.79
C THR A 5 1.62 -1.51 -19.28
N LYS A 6 0.43 -0.99 -19.64
CA LYS A 6 -0.76 -1.75 -20.08
C LYS A 6 -1.01 -2.99 -19.19
N PRO A 7 -1.12 -2.81 -17.85
CA PRO A 7 -1.29 -3.93 -16.94
C PRO A 7 -2.71 -4.50 -17.04
N ASP A 8 -2.86 -5.80 -16.80
CA ASP A 8 -4.17 -6.47 -16.68
C ASP A 8 -4.86 -6.10 -15.37
N SER A 9 -4.09 -5.90 -14.31
CA SER A 9 -4.60 -5.57 -12.98
C SER A 9 -3.76 -4.48 -12.31
N LEU A 10 -4.43 -3.65 -11.49
CA LEU A 10 -3.82 -2.64 -10.64
C LEU A 10 -4.21 -2.90 -9.19
N ILE A 11 -3.20 -3.15 -8.35
CA ILE A 11 -3.39 -3.35 -6.92
C ILE A 11 -3.11 -2.02 -6.21
N LEU A 12 -4.10 -1.52 -5.49
CA LEU A 12 -4.02 -0.33 -4.66
C LEU A 12 -3.78 -0.77 -3.21
N LEU A 13 -2.63 -0.38 -2.65
CA LEU A 13 -2.21 -0.79 -1.30
C LEU A 13 -2.68 0.20 -0.23
N GLY A 14 -3.94 0.60 -0.29
CA GLY A 14 -4.65 1.34 0.75
C GLY A 14 -4.30 2.81 0.89
N ASP A 15 -4.90 3.40 1.94
CA ASP A 15 -4.86 4.84 2.24
C ASP A 15 -5.32 5.70 1.06
N ILE A 16 -6.43 5.27 0.44
CA ILE A 16 -7.13 6.04 -0.59
C ILE A 16 -7.76 7.29 0.02
N LYS A 17 -8.29 7.17 1.25
CA LYS A 17 -8.77 8.27 2.06
C LYS A 17 -7.63 8.97 2.79
N SER A 18 -7.82 10.23 3.11
CA SER A 18 -6.92 10.99 3.97
C SER A 18 -7.33 10.97 5.45
N GLY A 19 -8.62 10.90 5.73
CA GLY A 19 -9.18 10.88 7.07
C GLY A 19 -9.44 9.47 7.61
N ILE A 20 -9.10 9.19 8.88
CA ILE A 20 -9.29 7.87 9.49
C ILE A 20 -10.77 7.62 9.85
N LYS A 21 -11.43 8.57 10.50
CA LYS A 21 -12.74 8.34 11.19
C LYS A 21 -13.96 8.55 10.31
N SER A 22 -13.95 9.54 9.44
CA SER A 22 -15.12 9.95 8.66
C SER A 22 -14.76 10.15 7.19
N ILE A 23 -15.76 10.09 6.35
CA ILE A 23 -15.64 10.43 4.93
C ILE A 23 -15.95 11.92 4.81
N THR A 24 -15.03 12.69 4.26
CA THR A 24 -15.22 14.12 4.00
C THR A 24 -16.07 14.35 2.74
N LYS A 25 -16.65 15.55 2.60
CA LYS A 25 -17.40 15.91 1.39
C LYS A 25 -16.53 15.76 0.12
N THR A 26 -15.28 16.19 0.17
CA THR A 26 -14.33 16.05 -0.95
C THR A 26 -14.10 14.59 -1.31
N GLU A 27 -13.98 13.70 -0.32
CA GLU A 27 -13.79 12.27 -0.55
C GLU A 27 -15.02 11.61 -1.17
N TRP A 28 -16.24 12.01 -0.76
CA TRP A 28 -17.50 11.59 -1.36
C TRP A 28 -17.58 11.90 -2.88
N GLU A 29 -16.99 12.99 -3.30
CA GLU A 29 -16.97 13.42 -4.69
C GLU A 29 -15.77 12.83 -5.46
N SER A 30 -14.56 12.93 -4.90
CA SER A 30 -13.32 12.64 -5.63
C SER A 30 -12.98 11.15 -5.72
N ILE A 31 -13.29 10.34 -4.70
CA ILE A 31 -12.92 8.93 -4.69
C ILE A 31 -13.72 8.11 -5.70
N PRO A 32 -15.07 8.21 -5.78
CA PRO A 32 -15.80 7.53 -6.85
C PRO A 32 -15.32 7.94 -8.24
N MET A 33 -15.07 9.24 -8.48
CA MET A 33 -14.55 9.73 -9.76
C MET A 33 -13.16 9.15 -10.10
N PHE A 34 -12.32 8.93 -9.11
CA PHE A 34 -11.02 8.29 -9.31
C PHE A 34 -11.19 6.85 -9.78
N PHE A 35 -12.02 6.06 -9.12
CA PHE A 35 -12.30 4.68 -9.50
C PHE A 35 -13.00 4.57 -10.86
N ASP A 36 -13.94 5.43 -11.17
CA ASP A 36 -14.65 5.46 -12.45
C ASP A 36 -13.71 5.70 -13.64
N LYS A 37 -12.67 6.51 -13.46
CA LYS A 37 -11.65 6.73 -14.49
C LYS A 37 -10.76 5.51 -14.74
N LEU A 38 -10.67 4.58 -13.80
CA LEU A 38 -9.77 3.43 -13.85
C LEU A 38 -10.49 2.12 -14.20
N LYS A 39 -11.71 1.88 -13.67
CA LYS A 39 -12.42 0.59 -13.74
C LYS A 39 -12.62 0.04 -15.15
N ASN A 40 -12.72 0.91 -16.15
CA ASN A 40 -12.88 0.52 -17.56
C ASN A 40 -11.53 0.31 -18.29
N ARG A 41 -10.40 0.43 -17.58
CA ARG A 41 -9.05 0.38 -18.18
C ARG A 41 -8.19 -0.74 -17.64
N VAL A 42 -8.50 -1.22 -16.46
CA VAL A 42 -7.70 -2.22 -15.75
C VAL A 42 -8.53 -2.84 -14.64
N ASN A 43 -8.31 -4.12 -14.35
CA ASN A 43 -8.92 -4.75 -13.18
C ASN A 43 -8.38 -4.11 -11.91
N LEU A 44 -9.29 -3.74 -10.99
CA LEU A 44 -8.91 -3.03 -9.77
C LEU A 44 -9.06 -3.92 -8.55
N ILE A 45 -7.99 -3.99 -7.77
CA ILE A 45 -7.97 -4.65 -6.47
C ILE A 45 -7.55 -3.61 -5.43
N LEU A 46 -8.35 -3.41 -4.40
CA LEU A 46 -8.04 -2.54 -3.28
C LEU A 46 -7.76 -3.37 -2.04
N VAL A 47 -6.57 -3.26 -1.47
CA VAL A 47 -6.25 -3.73 -0.12
C VAL A 47 -6.41 -2.54 0.82
N PRO A 48 -7.43 -2.48 1.69
CA PRO A 48 -7.68 -1.30 2.51
C PRO A 48 -6.56 -0.97 3.49
N GLY A 49 -6.24 0.31 3.63
CA GLY A 49 -5.33 0.84 4.65
C GLY A 49 -6.04 1.26 5.94
N ASN A 50 -5.28 1.76 6.91
CA ASN A 50 -5.84 2.20 8.18
C ASN A 50 -6.66 3.49 8.07
N HIS A 51 -6.53 4.25 6.99
CA HIS A 51 -7.36 5.41 6.68
C HIS A 51 -8.66 5.04 5.94
N ASP A 52 -8.80 3.82 5.44
CA ASP A 52 -9.88 3.44 4.53
C ASP A 52 -11.15 2.92 5.22
N SER A 53 -11.40 3.29 6.48
CA SER A 53 -12.66 2.93 7.14
C SER A 53 -13.87 3.40 6.31
N ASN A 54 -14.86 2.51 6.10
CA ASN A 54 -16.05 2.73 5.26
C ASN A 54 -15.75 3.04 3.78
N ILE A 55 -14.59 2.63 3.26
CA ILE A 55 -14.20 2.86 1.85
C ILE A 55 -15.18 2.20 0.87
N GLU A 56 -15.84 1.10 1.27
CA GLU A 56 -16.83 0.37 0.49
C GLU A 56 -18.02 1.23 0.06
N LYS A 57 -18.28 2.35 0.76
CA LYS A 57 -19.34 3.32 0.40
C LYS A 57 -18.94 4.21 -0.78
N LEU A 58 -17.66 4.28 -1.11
CA LEU A 58 -17.08 5.16 -2.13
C LEU A 58 -16.57 4.41 -3.36
N VAL A 59 -16.38 3.11 -3.21
CA VAL A 59 -15.77 2.27 -4.25
C VAL A 59 -16.87 1.62 -5.09
N PRO A 60 -16.81 1.69 -6.43
CA PRO A 60 -17.72 0.98 -7.32
C PRO A 60 -17.70 -0.53 -7.10
N LYS A 61 -18.84 -1.20 -7.33
CA LYS A 61 -18.99 -2.66 -7.12
C LYS A 61 -18.05 -3.51 -7.98
N GLU A 62 -17.55 -2.97 -9.07
CA GLU A 62 -16.62 -3.63 -10.00
C GLU A 62 -15.19 -3.71 -9.45
N VAL A 63 -14.89 -2.99 -8.37
CA VAL A 63 -13.58 -3.02 -7.72
C VAL A 63 -13.56 -4.13 -6.67
N ASN A 64 -12.59 -5.02 -6.76
CA ASN A 64 -12.40 -6.06 -5.75
C ASN A 64 -11.76 -5.47 -4.50
N ILE A 65 -12.49 -5.43 -3.39
CA ILE A 65 -11.97 -5.01 -2.08
C ILE A 65 -11.50 -6.27 -1.34
N ALA A 66 -10.19 -6.39 -1.17
CA ALA A 66 -9.55 -7.49 -0.46
C ALA A 66 -9.60 -7.31 1.07
N SER A 67 -9.13 -8.31 1.80
CA SER A 67 -8.94 -8.20 3.25
C SER A 67 -7.92 -7.11 3.60
N PRO A 68 -8.10 -6.34 4.68
CA PRO A 68 -7.07 -5.43 5.21
C PRO A 68 -5.75 -6.13 5.57
N LYS A 69 -5.78 -7.44 5.81
CA LYS A 69 -4.58 -8.26 6.04
C LYS A 69 -3.78 -8.54 4.77
N GLY A 70 -4.37 -8.32 3.61
CA GLY A 70 -3.72 -8.50 2.32
C GLY A 70 -4.38 -9.54 1.43
N ILE A 71 -3.81 -9.72 0.27
CA ILE A 71 -4.15 -10.74 -0.74
C ILE A 71 -2.88 -11.38 -1.28
N ILE A 72 -2.92 -12.69 -1.52
CA ILE A 72 -1.81 -13.42 -2.15
C ILE A 72 -2.12 -13.63 -3.62
N ILE A 73 -1.15 -13.27 -4.47
CA ILE A 73 -1.16 -13.54 -5.91
C ILE A 73 0.25 -14.05 -6.26
N ASP A 74 0.34 -15.23 -6.85
CA ASP A 74 1.60 -15.87 -7.29
C ASP A 74 2.70 -15.86 -6.20
N GLU A 75 2.38 -16.35 -5.00
CA GLU A 75 3.29 -16.40 -3.83
C GLU A 75 3.76 -15.03 -3.34
N ILE A 76 3.14 -13.94 -3.78
CA ILE A 76 3.42 -12.59 -3.31
C ILE A 76 2.24 -12.11 -2.47
N LEU A 77 2.51 -11.72 -1.23
CA LEU A 77 1.53 -11.06 -0.37
C LEU A 77 1.53 -9.56 -0.66
N PHE A 78 0.39 -9.05 -1.08
CA PHE A 78 0.13 -7.61 -1.21
C PHE A 78 -0.67 -7.15 0.00
N THR A 79 -0.13 -6.22 0.79
CA THR A 79 -0.76 -5.68 2.00
C THR A 79 -0.54 -4.17 2.12
N HIS A 80 -1.40 -3.49 2.87
CA HIS A 80 -1.10 -2.10 3.23
C HIS A 80 0.05 -2.01 4.22
N GLY A 81 0.14 -2.93 5.19
CA GLY A 81 1.25 -2.99 6.15
C GLY A 81 0.95 -2.39 7.52
N HIS A 82 -0.28 -1.96 7.81
CA HIS A 82 -0.71 -1.45 9.13
C HIS A 82 -1.13 -2.57 10.10
N THR A 83 -1.33 -3.78 9.59
CA THR A 83 -1.65 -4.99 10.36
C THR A 83 -0.66 -6.09 10.04
N LEU A 84 -0.33 -6.92 11.03
CA LEU A 84 0.45 -8.13 10.76
C LEU A 84 -0.37 -9.12 9.92
N PRO A 85 0.25 -9.76 8.93
CA PRO A 85 -0.40 -10.83 8.19
C PRO A 85 -0.68 -12.03 9.11
N THR A 86 -1.59 -12.91 8.67
CA THR A 86 -1.88 -14.15 9.40
C THR A 86 -0.86 -15.24 9.05
N GLU A 87 -0.67 -16.22 9.96
CA GLU A 87 0.18 -17.40 9.75
C GLU A 87 -0.13 -18.14 8.44
N ASN A 88 -1.40 -18.17 8.03
CA ASN A 88 -1.83 -18.80 6.78
C ASN A 88 -1.20 -18.17 5.52
N TYR A 89 -0.58 -17.00 5.65
CA TYR A 89 0.12 -16.32 4.55
C TYR A 89 1.63 -16.65 4.52
N GLY A 90 2.12 -17.53 5.41
CA GLY A 90 3.55 -17.81 5.55
C GLY A 90 4.23 -18.51 4.35
N ASN A 91 3.47 -19.08 3.42
CA ASN A 91 4.03 -19.74 2.23
C ASN A 91 4.52 -18.78 1.14
N VAL A 92 4.37 -17.46 1.34
CA VAL A 92 4.81 -16.47 0.35
C VAL A 92 6.34 -16.37 0.30
N SER A 93 6.86 -16.07 -0.87
CA SER A 93 8.27 -15.78 -1.11
C SER A 93 8.57 -14.27 -1.01
N LYS A 94 7.54 -13.44 -1.14
CA LYS A 94 7.66 -11.98 -1.18
C LYS A 94 6.46 -11.30 -0.52
N ILE A 95 6.71 -10.15 0.11
CA ILE A 95 5.69 -9.26 0.66
C ILE A 95 5.88 -7.88 0.03
N VAL A 96 4.83 -7.32 -0.56
CA VAL A 96 4.80 -5.94 -1.07
C VAL A 96 3.85 -5.12 -0.20
N MET A 97 4.36 -4.07 0.43
CA MET A 97 3.59 -3.25 1.35
C MET A 97 3.76 -1.74 1.14
N GLY A 98 2.75 -0.98 1.54
CA GLY A 98 2.75 0.48 1.58
C GLY A 98 3.01 1.04 2.97
N HIS A 99 2.14 1.92 3.47
CA HIS A 99 2.02 2.47 4.82
C HIS A 99 3.19 3.32 5.31
N LEU A 100 4.44 2.88 5.16
CA LEU A 100 5.61 3.51 5.77
C LEU A 100 6.11 4.75 5.01
N HIS A 101 5.67 4.98 3.77
CA HIS A 101 6.02 6.14 2.94
C HIS A 101 7.53 6.46 2.92
N PRO A 102 8.40 5.53 2.52
CA PRO A 102 9.85 5.70 2.68
C PRO A 102 10.40 6.87 1.86
N VAL A 103 11.24 7.67 2.53
CA VAL A 103 11.93 8.81 1.96
C VAL A 103 13.39 8.75 2.37
N PHE A 104 14.29 8.98 1.41
CA PHE A 104 15.72 9.01 1.68
C PHE A 104 16.13 10.35 2.29
N PHE A 105 16.81 10.31 3.43
CA PHE A 105 17.34 11.49 4.11
C PHE A 105 18.84 11.36 4.35
N GLN A 106 19.61 12.05 3.54
CA GLN A 106 21.05 12.22 3.74
C GLN A 106 21.44 13.65 3.38
N LYS A 107 22.04 14.36 4.31
CA LYS A 107 22.53 15.74 4.07
C LYS A 107 23.47 15.74 2.87
N GLU A 108 23.35 16.74 1.99
CA GLU A 108 24.19 16.92 0.79
C GLU A 108 24.01 15.87 -0.32
N SER A 109 23.12 14.88 -0.14
CA SER A 109 22.79 13.95 -1.23
C SER A 109 21.84 14.56 -2.24
N ILE A 110 22.09 14.32 -3.54
CA ILE A 110 21.21 14.74 -4.64
C ILE A 110 19.83 14.08 -4.60
N ILE A 111 19.70 12.96 -3.91
CA ILE A 111 18.43 12.24 -3.71
C ILE A 111 17.80 12.52 -2.34
N ASN A 112 18.34 13.48 -1.58
CA ASN A 112 17.77 13.86 -0.29
C ASN A 112 16.30 14.29 -0.43
N GLY A 113 15.42 13.72 0.40
CA GLY A 113 13.98 13.98 0.35
C GLY A 113 13.24 13.26 -0.80
N LYS A 114 13.91 12.44 -1.59
CA LYS A 114 13.26 11.63 -2.63
C LYS A 114 12.58 10.41 -2.03
N ARG A 115 11.42 10.06 -2.57
CA ARG A 115 10.72 8.82 -2.26
C ARG A 115 11.53 7.64 -2.82
N VAL A 116 11.70 6.61 -2.02
CA VAL A 116 12.50 5.43 -2.37
C VAL A 116 11.69 4.16 -2.19
N TRP A 117 12.05 3.14 -2.93
CA TRP A 117 11.65 1.77 -2.69
C TRP A 117 12.66 1.16 -1.73
N ILE A 118 12.20 0.33 -0.80
CA ILE A 118 13.07 -0.42 0.09
C ILE A 118 12.84 -1.91 -0.18
N SER A 119 13.92 -2.67 -0.39
CA SER A 119 13.89 -4.12 -0.45
C SER A 119 14.78 -4.67 0.67
N ILE A 120 14.23 -5.59 1.47
CA ILE A 120 14.89 -6.22 2.61
C ILE A 120 14.65 -7.72 2.52
N LYS A 121 15.69 -8.53 2.69
CA LYS A 121 15.55 -9.95 2.97
C LYS A 121 15.57 -10.16 4.49
N CYS A 122 14.58 -10.87 5.00
CA CYS A 122 14.48 -11.21 6.41
C CYS A 122 14.03 -12.66 6.58
N SER A 123 14.24 -13.19 7.77
CA SER A 123 13.73 -14.51 8.13
C SER A 123 12.22 -14.48 8.26
N LYS A 124 11.54 -15.54 7.79
CA LYS A 124 10.07 -15.64 7.83
C LYS A 124 9.52 -15.63 9.24
N ASP A 125 10.22 -16.22 10.21
CA ASP A 125 9.80 -16.30 11.60
C ASP A 125 9.68 -14.93 12.29
N GLU A 126 10.34 -13.89 11.77
CA GLU A 126 10.13 -12.51 12.24
C GLU A 126 8.72 -11.95 11.90
N ILE A 127 8.06 -12.52 10.90
CA ILE A 127 6.73 -12.08 10.42
C ILE A 127 5.67 -13.16 10.67
N PHE A 128 6.04 -14.40 10.47
CA PHE A 128 5.22 -15.61 10.60
C PHE A 128 5.90 -16.59 11.57
N PRO A 129 5.67 -16.49 12.90
CA PRO A 129 6.44 -17.22 13.91
C PRO A 129 6.52 -18.74 13.73
N SER A 130 5.56 -19.37 13.05
CA SER A 130 5.57 -20.82 12.78
C SER A 130 6.23 -21.21 11.45
N GLN A 131 6.74 -20.25 10.69
CA GLN A 131 7.32 -20.48 9.37
C GLN A 131 8.86 -20.38 9.41
N THR A 132 9.52 -21.12 8.50
CA THR A 132 10.98 -21.09 8.35
C THR A 132 11.37 -20.65 6.94
N GLY A 133 12.62 -20.20 6.78
CA GLY A 133 13.17 -19.74 5.51
C GLY A 133 13.14 -18.22 5.38
N ASP A 134 13.42 -17.73 4.18
CA ASP A 134 13.57 -16.30 3.91
C ASP A 134 12.33 -15.75 3.16
N VAL A 135 12.09 -14.46 3.34
CA VAL A 135 11.10 -13.69 2.59
C VAL A 135 11.70 -12.34 2.18
N GLU A 136 11.38 -11.89 0.97
CA GLU A 136 11.72 -10.55 0.52
C GLU A 136 10.58 -9.58 0.85
N LEU A 137 10.88 -8.54 1.64
CA LEU A 137 9.95 -7.46 1.97
C LEU A 137 10.25 -6.26 1.07
N ILE A 138 9.26 -5.85 0.25
CA ILE A 138 9.34 -4.65 -0.58
C ILE A 138 8.39 -3.60 -0.02
N ILE A 139 8.94 -2.45 0.38
CA ILE A 139 8.17 -1.30 0.85
C ILE A 139 8.09 -0.28 -0.27
N VAL A 140 6.86 -0.01 -0.74
CA VAL A 140 6.65 0.95 -1.81
C VAL A 140 6.45 2.37 -1.27
N PRO A 141 6.96 3.41 -1.94
CA PRO A 141 6.71 4.79 -1.55
C PRO A 141 5.26 5.21 -1.78
N ALA A 142 4.81 6.22 -1.07
CA ALA A 142 3.51 6.82 -1.34
C ALA A 142 3.41 7.27 -2.81
N PHE A 143 2.33 6.90 -3.49
CA PHE A 143 2.07 7.33 -4.86
C PHE A 143 1.83 8.85 -4.92
N ASN A 144 1.08 9.38 -3.96
CA ASN A 144 0.83 10.80 -3.85
C ASN A 144 2.11 11.55 -3.46
N LYS A 145 2.56 12.47 -4.33
CA LYS A 145 3.78 13.27 -4.11
C LYS A 145 3.73 14.22 -2.89
N TYR A 146 2.54 14.52 -2.40
CA TYR A 146 2.36 15.38 -1.23
C TYR A 146 2.41 14.61 0.10
N PHE A 147 2.28 13.29 0.05
CA PHE A 147 2.47 12.42 1.21
C PHE A 147 3.93 12.00 1.29
N HIS A 148 4.71 12.75 2.04
CA HIS A 148 6.08 12.40 2.39
C HIS A 148 6.29 12.66 3.87
N MET A 149 7.08 11.81 4.49
CA MET A 149 7.50 12.00 5.87
C MET A 149 8.35 13.27 5.96
N THR A 150 7.87 14.30 6.64
CA THR A 150 8.68 15.49 6.92
C THR A 150 9.57 15.22 8.12
N LYS A 151 10.84 15.63 8.08
CA LYS A 151 11.80 15.57 9.20
C LYS A 151 11.20 16.01 10.55
N LYS A 152 10.26 16.95 10.56
CA LYS A 152 9.63 17.49 11.78
C LYS A 152 8.81 16.47 12.57
N LYS A 153 8.33 15.36 11.97
CA LYS A 153 7.56 14.32 12.69
C LYS A 153 8.42 13.32 13.46
N PHE A 154 9.68 13.12 13.07
CA PHE A 154 10.56 12.12 13.68
C PHE A 154 11.47 12.65 14.80
N TYR A 155 11.62 13.97 14.93
CA TYR A 155 12.53 14.57 15.90
C TYR A 155 11.81 15.39 16.98
N LYS A 156 10.55 15.10 17.27
CA LYS A 156 9.99 15.50 18.56
C LYS A 156 10.49 14.48 19.61
N LYS A 157 11.57 14.88 20.28
CA LYS A 157 11.94 14.33 21.58
C LYS A 157 10.83 14.60 22.59
#